data_d5c6430e84f298ce41ac829cae26c9f5
#
_entry.id   d5c6430e84f298ce41ac829cae26c9f5
#
_cell.length_a   1.000
_cell.length_b   1.000
_cell.length_c   1.000
_cell.angle_alpha   90.00
_cell.angle_beta   90.00
_cell.angle_gamma   90.00
#
_symmetry.space_group_name_H-M   'P 1'
#
loop_
_entity.id
_entity.type
_entity.pdbx_description
1 polymer ?
#
loop_
_entity_poly.entity_id
_entity_poly.type
_entity_poly.pdbx_seq_one_letter_code
_entity_poly.pdbx_strand_id
1 'polypeptide(L)'
;MNVKDMLRQASDAAKQLITLSDQTIIGILKETAQVLRTHTEEILAANRQDLERMDPANPKYDRLKLTEERLQGIAADMENVSTLPSPLNKVLSETTRPNGMVIRKVTVPFGVIGVIYEARPNVTFDVFSLCFRSGNVCVLKGGSDADFSNRALVRIIHSVLERQGINPAVCTLLPPDREATAELLGAVGLVDLIIPRGSSSLIHFVREHAKVPVIETGAGICHTYFDRSGDKGKGREIVNNAKTRRVSVCNALDCLIIHRERLSDLPYICGKLPDSNVIIYADEPAYAALSEHYPETLLQQANENSFGTEFLDYKMSIRTVSSLDEALSHIARYSSKHSESIISEDPETIRRFQQLVDAACVYANVSTAFTDGAQFGFGAEIGISTQKLHARGPMALPELTTYKYIIEGDGQTRI
;
A
#
# COMPACT_ATOMS: atom_id res chain seq x y z
N MET A 1 -30.51 -3.52 -9.58
CA MET A 1 -30.26 -2.19 -8.98
C MET A 1 -29.16 -1.55 -9.80
N ASN A 2 -29.28 -0.29 -10.19
CA ASN A 2 -28.21 0.41 -10.92
C ASN A 2 -27.11 0.86 -9.97
N VAL A 3 -25.92 1.18 -10.50
CA VAL A 3 -24.74 1.53 -9.70
C VAL A 3 -24.97 2.78 -8.83
N LYS A 4 -25.66 3.77 -9.37
CA LYS A 4 -25.94 5.01 -8.63
C LYS A 4 -26.83 4.77 -7.40
N ASP A 5 -27.78 3.85 -7.49
CA ASP A 5 -28.63 3.48 -6.33
C ASP A 5 -27.81 2.68 -5.30
N MET A 6 -26.89 1.81 -5.73
CA MET A 6 -25.95 1.13 -4.82
C MET A 6 -25.08 2.13 -4.06
N LEU A 7 -24.56 3.14 -4.75
CA LEU A 7 -23.72 4.19 -4.14
C LEU A 7 -24.51 5.07 -3.15
N ARG A 8 -25.80 5.35 -3.43
CA ARG A 8 -26.67 6.05 -2.49
C ARG A 8 -26.91 5.23 -1.24
N GLN A 9 -27.22 3.94 -1.38
CA GLN A 9 -27.40 3.04 -0.23
C GLN A 9 -26.14 2.93 0.62
N ALA A 10 -24.96 2.89 0.01
CA ALA A 10 -23.68 2.92 0.70
C ALA A 10 -23.51 4.23 1.49
N SER A 11 -23.80 5.37 0.86
CA SER A 11 -23.73 6.69 1.53
C SER A 11 -24.70 6.81 2.70
N ASP A 12 -25.93 6.29 2.58
CA ASP A 12 -26.89 6.30 3.68
C ASP A 12 -26.47 5.35 4.82
N ALA A 13 -25.86 4.20 4.50
CA ALA A 13 -25.36 3.24 5.48
C ALA A 13 -24.22 3.81 6.37
N ALA A 14 -23.46 4.79 5.88
CA ALA A 14 -22.41 5.44 6.66
C ALA A 14 -22.93 6.08 7.95
N LYS A 15 -24.16 6.57 7.96
CA LYS A 15 -24.81 7.17 9.16
C LYS A 15 -25.01 6.13 10.27
N GLN A 16 -25.34 4.90 9.93
CA GLN A 16 -25.49 3.82 10.91
C GLN A 16 -24.12 3.44 11.48
N LEU A 17 -23.11 3.33 10.63
CA LEU A 17 -21.78 2.85 11.03
C LEU A 17 -21.14 3.75 12.10
N ILE A 18 -21.29 5.06 11.99
CA ILE A 18 -20.75 6.03 12.96
C ILE A 18 -21.35 5.84 14.37
N THR A 19 -22.55 5.25 14.50
CA THR A 19 -23.23 5.05 15.80
C THR A 19 -22.85 3.74 16.49
N LEU A 20 -22.10 2.86 15.84
CA LEU A 20 -21.72 1.57 16.40
C LEU A 20 -20.68 1.74 17.51
N SER A 21 -20.82 0.93 18.56
CA SER A 21 -19.81 0.86 19.61
C SER A 21 -18.54 0.17 19.10
N ASP A 22 -17.38 0.47 19.71
CA ASP A 22 -16.11 -0.18 19.41
C ASP A 22 -16.20 -1.71 19.60
N GLN A 23 -16.88 -2.15 20.66
CA GLN A 23 -17.09 -3.57 20.93
C GLN A 23 -17.94 -4.26 19.86
N THR A 24 -18.96 -3.60 19.35
CA THR A 24 -19.79 -4.12 18.24
C THR A 24 -18.96 -4.32 16.98
N ILE A 25 -18.13 -3.33 16.62
CA ILE A 25 -17.25 -3.39 15.46
C ILE A 25 -16.25 -4.55 15.62
N ILE A 26 -15.60 -4.69 16.78
CA ILE A 26 -14.68 -5.79 17.08
C ILE A 26 -15.39 -7.15 16.98
N GLY A 27 -16.59 -7.26 17.56
CA GLY A 27 -17.38 -8.50 17.50
C GLY A 27 -17.71 -8.94 16.08
N ILE A 28 -18.15 -8.01 15.22
CA ILE A 28 -18.48 -8.25 13.82
C ILE A 28 -17.25 -8.72 13.04
N LEU A 29 -16.10 -8.06 13.21
CA LEU A 29 -14.86 -8.46 12.52
C LEU A 29 -14.43 -9.86 12.92
N LYS A 30 -14.46 -10.20 14.23
CA LYS A 30 -14.13 -11.54 14.72
C LYS A 30 -15.11 -12.61 14.21
N GLU A 31 -16.41 -12.31 14.23
CA GLU A 31 -17.43 -13.22 13.68
C GLU A 31 -17.21 -13.43 12.17
N THR A 32 -16.92 -12.36 11.43
CA THR A 32 -16.66 -12.45 9.99
C THR A 32 -15.43 -13.34 9.71
N ALA A 33 -14.36 -13.20 10.47
CA ALA A 33 -13.18 -14.07 10.36
C ALA A 33 -13.51 -15.54 10.66
N GLN A 34 -14.35 -15.80 11.67
CA GLN A 34 -14.80 -17.15 11.99
C GLN A 34 -15.67 -17.75 10.89
N VAL A 35 -16.61 -16.98 10.35
CA VAL A 35 -17.50 -17.43 9.26
C VAL A 35 -16.69 -17.70 7.99
N LEU A 36 -15.67 -16.89 7.69
CA LEU A 36 -14.73 -17.14 6.59
C LEU A 36 -14.10 -18.54 6.69
N ARG A 37 -13.61 -18.92 7.87
CA ARG A 37 -13.00 -20.24 8.10
C ARG A 37 -14.00 -21.39 7.87
N THR A 38 -15.26 -21.22 8.24
CA THR A 38 -16.28 -22.27 8.08
C THR A 38 -16.79 -22.40 6.66
N HIS A 39 -16.56 -21.38 5.79
CA HIS A 39 -17.02 -21.38 4.39
C HIS A 39 -15.85 -21.53 3.39
N THR A 40 -14.70 -22.01 3.84
CA THR A 40 -13.48 -22.17 3.01
C THR A 40 -13.76 -22.93 1.71
N GLU A 41 -14.49 -24.03 1.74
CA GLU A 41 -14.82 -24.85 0.55
C GLU A 41 -15.65 -24.07 -0.48
N GLU A 42 -16.65 -23.29 -0.04
CA GLU A 42 -17.48 -22.46 -0.90
C GLU A 42 -16.62 -21.40 -1.63
N ILE A 43 -15.73 -20.75 -0.88
CA ILE A 43 -14.83 -19.71 -1.43
C ILE A 43 -13.88 -20.34 -2.45
N LEU A 44 -13.27 -21.50 -2.12
CA LEU A 44 -12.34 -22.17 -3.01
C LEU A 44 -13.06 -22.69 -4.27
N ALA A 45 -14.33 -23.09 -4.17
CA ALA A 45 -15.13 -23.45 -5.33
C ALA A 45 -15.39 -22.25 -6.27
N ALA A 46 -15.70 -21.09 -5.71
CA ALA A 46 -15.83 -19.84 -6.47
C ALA A 46 -14.48 -19.40 -7.10
N ASN A 47 -13.39 -19.54 -6.35
CA ASN A 47 -12.06 -19.18 -6.85
C ASN A 47 -11.60 -20.10 -7.99
N ARG A 48 -11.93 -21.39 -7.96
CA ARG A 48 -11.67 -22.29 -9.10
C ARG A 48 -12.34 -21.81 -10.38
N GLN A 49 -13.57 -21.30 -10.32
CA GLN A 49 -14.27 -20.75 -11.49
C GLN A 49 -13.54 -19.53 -12.08
N ASP A 50 -12.95 -18.68 -11.24
CA ASP A 50 -12.13 -17.57 -11.72
C ASP A 50 -10.80 -18.06 -12.34
N LEU A 51 -10.15 -19.04 -11.71
CA LEU A 51 -8.88 -19.62 -12.19
C LEU A 51 -9.02 -20.36 -13.52
N GLU A 52 -10.15 -21.07 -13.74
CA GLU A 52 -10.43 -21.74 -15.01
C GLU A 52 -10.55 -20.79 -16.20
N ARG A 53 -10.81 -19.50 -15.95
CA ARG A 53 -10.93 -18.45 -16.95
C ARG A 53 -9.61 -17.72 -17.21
N MET A 54 -8.54 -18.03 -16.48
CA MET A 54 -7.23 -17.38 -16.59
C MET A 54 -6.14 -18.39 -17.01
N ASP A 55 -5.30 -17.99 -17.95
CA ASP A 55 -4.14 -18.78 -18.33
C ASP A 55 -3.19 -18.93 -17.12
N PRO A 56 -2.81 -20.16 -16.72
CA PRO A 56 -1.85 -20.38 -15.63
C PRO A 56 -0.48 -19.71 -15.85
N ALA A 57 -0.09 -19.42 -17.10
CA ALA A 57 1.13 -18.67 -17.41
C ALA A 57 0.99 -17.15 -17.18
N ASN A 58 -0.24 -16.65 -16.93
CA ASN A 58 -0.47 -15.24 -16.67
C ASN A 58 0.17 -14.83 -15.33
N PRO A 59 0.99 -13.77 -15.26
CA PRO A 59 1.59 -13.29 -14.01
C PRO A 59 0.58 -12.95 -12.90
N LYS A 60 -0.68 -12.71 -13.24
CA LYS A 60 -1.77 -12.45 -12.28
C LYS A 60 -2.34 -13.73 -11.66
N TYR A 61 -2.05 -14.91 -12.23
CA TYR A 61 -2.64 -16.18 -11.79
C TYR A 61 -2.35 -16.49 -10.32
N ASP A 62 -1.10 -16.35 -9.88
CA ASP A 62 -0.74 -16.58 -8.47
C ASP A 62 -1.40 -15.58 -7.52
N ARG A 63 -1.61 -14.34 -7.96
CA ARG A 63 -2.31 -13.32 -7.17
C ARG A 63 -3.81 -13.60 -7.02
N LEU A 64 -4.41 -14.21 -8.05
CA LEU A 64 -5.81 -14.61 -8.07
C LEU A 64 -6.08 -15.85 -7.22
N LYS A 65 -5.11 -16.76 -7.14
CA LYS A 65 -5.26 -18.07 -6.50
C LYS A 65 -5.43 -17.92 -5.00
N LEU A 66 -6.53 -18.46 -4.47
CA LEU A 66 -6.76 -18.68 -3.05
C LEU A 66 -6.41 -20.14 -2.69
N THR A 67 -5.92 -20.34 -1.49
CA THR A 67 -5.69 -21.65 -0.87
C THR A 67 -6.27 -21.61 0.53
N GLU A 68 -6.48 -22.76 1.15
CA GLU A 68 -6.91 -22.83 2.54
C GLU A 68 -5.98 -22.03 3.47
N GLU A 69 -4.67 -22.16 3.30
CA GLU A 69 -3.67 -21.42 4.06
C GLU A 69 -3.82 -19.90 3.88
N ARG A 70 -4.01 -19.42 2.63
CA ARG A 70 -4.25 -17.99 2.35
C ARG A 70 -5.53 -17.50 3.01
N LEU A 71 -6.59 -18.29 3.01
CA LEU A 71 -7.86 -17.94 3.66
C LEU A 71 -7.72 -17.90 5.20
N GLN A 72 -6.96 -18.83 5.79
CA GLN A 72 -6.63 -18.76 7.22
C GLN A 72 -5.82 -17.50 7.56
N GLY A 73 -4.87 -17.14 6.69
CA GLY A 73 -4.11 -15.88 6.82
C GLY A 73 -5.03 -14.65 6.78
N ILE A 74 -5.93 -14.56 5.81
CA ILE A 74 -6.92 -13.47 5.70
C ILE A 74 -7.79 -13.35 6.95
N ALA A 75 -8.25 -14.49 7.49
CA ALA A 75 -9.03 -14.51 8.72
C ALA A 75 -8.21 -14.00 9.92
N ALA A 76 -6.95 -14.43 10.02
CA ALA A 76 -6.04 -13.98 11.08
C ALA A 76 -5.72 -12.47 10.96
N ASP A 77 -5.55 -11.95 9.75
CA ASP A 77 -5.32 -10.53 9.51
C ASP A 77 -6.55 -9.69 9.93
N MET A 78 -7.77 -10.16 9.64
CA MET A 78 -9.00 -9.51 10.11
C MET A 78 -9.12 -9.52 11.64
N GLU A 79 -8.80 -10.65 12.30
CA GLU A 79 -8.77 -10.73 13.76
C GLU A 79 -7.73 -9.76 14.33
N ASN A 80 -6.54 -9.67 13.71
CA ASN A 80 -5.52 -8.70 14.10
C ASN A 80 -6.06 -7.26 13.99
N VAL A 81 -6.66 -6.87 12.85
CA VAL A 81 -7.28 -5.56 12.66
C VAL A 81 -8.32 -5.27 13.75
N SER A 82 -9.11 -6.28 14.17
CA SER A 82 -10.10 -6.11 15.24
C SER A 82 -9.48 -5.70 16.59
N THR A 83 -8.23 -6.07 16.83
CA THR A 83 -7.51 -5.76 18.08
C THR A 83 -6.82 -4.40 18.07
N LEU A 84 -6.63 -3.80 16.90
CA LEU A 84 -5.96 -2.51 16.79
C LEU A 84 -6.80 -1.40 17.45
N PRO A 85 -6.16 -0.38 18.06
CA PRO A 85 -6.86 0.74 18.65
C PRO A 85 -7.74 1.47 17.63
N SER A 86 -8.97 1.82 18.02
CA SER A 86 -9.84 2.63 17.17
C SER A 86 -9.16 3.96 16.82
N PRO A 87 -9.16 4.37 15.54
CA PRO A 87 -8.61 5.65 15.14
C PRO A 87 -9.60 6.81 15.36
N LEU A 88 -10.84 6.51 15.75
CA LEU A 88 -11.95 7.49 15.83
C LEU A 88 -11.99 8.23 17.17
N ASN A 89 -12.55 9.44 17.15
CA ASN A 89 -12.79 10.30 18.30
C ASN A 89 -11.52 10.66 19.11
N LYS A 90 -10.33 10.54 18.50
CA LYS A 90 -9.09 10.99 19.14
C LYS A 90 -8.99 12.51 19.09
N VAL A 91 -8.75 13.13 20.24
CA VAL A 91 -8.48 14.57 20.32
C VAL A 91 -7.05 14.81 19.84
N LEU A 92 -6.91 15.45 18.68
CA LEU A 92 -5.61 15.81 18.08
C LEU A 92 -5.06 17.10 18.68
N SER A 93 -5.95 18.03 19.02
CA SER A 93 -5.61 19.27 19.76
C SER A 93 -6.83 19.82 20.46
N GLU A 94 -6.59 20.52 21.58
CA GLU A 94 -7.61 21.28 22.32
C GLU A 94 -7.06 22.67 22.64
N THR A 95 -7.88 23.69 22.47
CA THR A 95 -7.52 25.08 22.77
C THR A 95 -8.71 25.80 23.41
N THR A 96 -8.50 26.38 24.59
CA THR A 96 -9.46 27.30 25.19
C THR A 96 -9.13 28.73 24.73
N ARG A 97 -10.14 29.43 24.20
CA ARG A 97 -9.99 30.82 23.75
C ARG A 97 -10.16 31.79 24.92
N PRO A 98 -9.64 33.05 24.81
CA PRO A 98 -9.78 34.04 25.86
C PRO A 98 -11.23 34.35 26.29
N ASN A 99 -12.19 34.13 25.39
CA ASN A 99 -13.62 34.28 25.66
C ASN A 99 -14.28 33.04 26.28
N GLY A 100 -13.50 32.02 26.67
CA GLY A 100 -13.98 30.78 27.28
C GLY A 100 -14.42 29.70 26.31
N MET A 101 -14.43 29.94 24.99
CA MET A 101 -14.79 28.96 23.97
C MET A 101 -13.74 27.87 23.90
N VAL A 102 -14.14 26.59 23.93
CA VAL A 102 -13.25 25.43 23.79
C VAL A 102 -13.36 24.89 22.37
N ILE A 103 -12.22 24.71 21.71
CA ILE A 103 -12.11 24.16 20.36
C ILE A 103 -11.31 22.86 20.43
N ARG A 104 -11.93 21.74 20.01
CA ARG A 104 -11.28 20.42 19.89
C ARG A 104 -11.22 20.02 18.44
N LYS A 105 -10.03 19.60 17.97
CA LYS A 105 -9.83 18.93 16.71
C LYS A 105 -9.88 17.43 16.96
N VAL A 106 -10.87 16.71 16.38
CA VAL A 106 -11.09 15.28 16.64
C VAL A 106 -11.11 14.49 15.34
N THR A 107 -10.60 13.25 15.40
CA THR A 107 -10.63 12.33 14.25
C THR A 107 -12.03 11.80 13.99
N VAL A 108 -12.39 11.70 12.72
CA VAL A 108 -13.65 11.14 12.21
C VAL A 108 -13.39 10.30 10.96
N PRO A 109 -14.26 9.34 10.58
CA PRO A 109 -14.10 8.63 9.31
C PRO A 109 -14.21 9.59 8.13
N PHE A 110 -13.67 9.19 6.96
CA PHE A 110 -13.96 9.89 5.70
C PHE A 110 -15.43 9.80 5.36
N GLY A 111 -16.03 8.63 5.49
CA GLY A 111 -17.40 8.32 5.11
C GLY A 111 -17.45 7.11 4.19
N VAL A 112 -17.52 7.32 2.88
CA VAL A 112 -17.55 6.24 1.86
C VAL A 112 -16.23 6.21 1.11
N ILE A 113 -15.55 5.06 1.18
CA ILE A 113 -14.27 4.84 0.48
C ILE A 113 -14.51 3.85 -0.66
N GLY A 114 -14.30 4.30 -1.92
CA GLY A 114 -14.26 3.46 -3.09
C GLY A 114 -12.88 2.80 -3.27
N VAL A 115 -12.82 1.49 -3.43
CA VAL A 115 -11.55 0.80 -3.71
C VAL A 115 -11.66 0.05 -5.04
N ILE A 116 -10.79 0.41 -5.98
CA ILE A 116 -10.72 -0.21 -7.31
C ILE A 116 -9.50 -1.13 -7.33
N TYR A 117 -9.69 -2.45 -7.57
CA TYR A 117 -8.59 -3.41 -7.49
C TYR A 117 -8.66 -4.50 -8.55
N GLU A 118 -7.48 -5.06 -8.89
CA GLU A 118 -7.30 -6.09 -9.91
C GLU A 118 -6.91 -7.43 -9.27
N ALA A 119 -7.45 -8.54 -9.79
CA ALA A 119 -6.99 -9.93 -9.60
C ALA A 119 -6.45 -10.29 -8.18
N ARG A 120 -7.06 -9.76 -7.12
CA ARG A 120 -6.63 -9.95 -5.72
C ARG A 120 -7.84 -10.13 -4.80
N PRO A 121 -8.45 -11.32 -4.74
CA PRO A 121 -9.66 -11.55 -3.92
C PRO A 121 -9.46 -11.20 -2.43
N ASN A 122 -8.26 -11.41 -1.88
CA ASN A 122 -7.95 -11.06 -0.49
C ASN A 122 -8.22 -9.58 -0.17
N VAL A 123 -8.05 -8.68 -1.14
CA VAL A 123 -8.29 -7.23 -0.95
C VAL A 123 -9.72 -6.95 -0.49
N THR A 124 -10.70 -7.77 -0.88
CA THR A 124 -12.08 -7.65 -0.43
C THR A 124 -12.20 -7.64 1.10
N PHE A 125 -11.53 -8.58 1.78
CA PHE A 125 -11.55 -8.68 3.24
C PHE A 125 -10.63 -7.66 3.91
N ASP A 126 -9.45 -7.42 3.33
CA ASP A 126 -8.50 -6.44 3.85
C ASP A 126 -9.14 -5.05 3.89
N VAL A 127 -9.77 -4.64 2.78
CA VAL A 127 -10.47 -3.36 2.68
C VAL A 127 -11.66 -3.29 3.63
N PHE A 128 -12.50 -4.33 3.65
CA PHE A 128 -13.64 -4.36 4.57
C PHE A 128 -13.20 -4.20 6.01
N SER A 129 -12.20 -4.96 6.46
CA SER A 129 -11.75 -4.93 7.86
C SER A 129 -11.21 -3.56 8.25
N LEU A 130 -10.39 -2.95 7.42
CA LEU A 130 -9.79 -1.63 7.68
C LEU A 130 -10.84 -0.51 7.60
N CYS A 131 -11.70 -0.51 6.59
CA CYS A 131 -12.76 0.49 6.46
C CYS A 131 -13.75 0.37 7.63
N PHE A 132 -14.24 -0.83 7.92
CA PHE A 132 -15.21 -1.05 8.98
C PHE A 132 -14.66 -0.68 10.36
N ARG A 133 -13.37 -1.05 10.63
CA ARG A 133 -12.67 -0.70 11.88
C ARG A 133 -12.45 0.81 12.05
N SER A 134 -12.29 1.53 10.95
CA SER A 134 -12.12 2.99 10.93
C SER A 134 -13.44 3.76 10.73
N GLY A 135 -14.59 3.08 10.79
CA GLY A 135 -15.92 3.70 10.69
C GLY A 135 -16.30 4.12 9.26
N ASN A 136 -15.62 3.60 8.24
CA ASN A 136 -15.91 3.91 6.85
C ASN A 136 -16.72 2.78 6.19
N VAL A 137 -17.61 3.19 5.32
CA VAL A 137 -18.26 2.29 4.34
C VAL A 137 -17.28 2.01 3.21
N CYS A 138 -17.20 0.77 2.75
CA CYS A 138 -16.40 0.42 1.58
C CYS A 138 -17.27 0.11 0.36
N VAL A 139 -16.94 0.74 -0.76
CA VAL A 139 -17.45 0.42 -2.09
C VAL A 139 -16.35 -0.27 -2.88
N LEU A 140 -16.53 -1.56 -3.14
CA LEU A 140 -15.55 -2.43 -3.77
C LEU A 140 -15.81 -2.51 -5.26
N LYS A 141 -14.80 -2.25 -6.08
CA LYS A 141 -14.83 -2.41 -7.53
C LYS A 141 -13.72 -3.34 -7.97
N GLY A 142 -13.98 -4.64 -7.90
CA GLY A 142 -13.07 -5.66 -8.38
C GLY A 142 -13.03 -5.77 -9.91
N GLY A 143 -11.97 -6.41 -10.43
CA GLY A 143 -11.89 -6.79 -11.84
C GLY A 143 -12.76 -8.01 -12.14
N SER A 144 -13.07 -8.22 -13.43
CA SER A 144 -13.78 -9.42 -13.91
C SER A 144 -13.03 -10.72 -13.69
N ASP A 145 -11.71 -10.62 -13.50
CA ASP A 145 -10.82 -11.77 -13.26
C ASP A 145 -11.13 -12.51 -11.95
N ALA A 146 -11.71 -11.81 -10.95
CA ALA A 146 -11.98 -12.33 -9.61
C ALA A 146 -13.45 -12.22 -9.21
N ASP A 147 -14.38 -12.13 -10.15
CA ASP A 147 -15.79 -11.82 -9.87
C ASP A 147 -16.47 -12.87 -8.99
N PHE A 148 -16.27 -14.16 -9.28
CA PHE A 148 -16.87 -15.26 -8.49
C PHE A 148 -16.31 -15.25 -7.05
N SER A 149 -15.00 -15.11 -6.90
CA SER A 149 -14.36 -15.03 -5.59
C SER A 149 -14.86 -13.82 -4.80
N ASN A 150 -14.87 -12.64 -5.41
CA ASN A 150 -15.30 -11.40 -4.74
C ASN A 150 -16.76 -11.49 -4.27
N ARG A 151 -17.66 -12.04 -5.10
CA ARG A 151 -19.07 -12.27 -4.72
C ARG A 151 -19.22 -13.26 -3.58
N ALA A 152 -18.44 -14.35 -3.57
CA ALA A 152 -18.48 -15.32 -2.49
C ALA A 152 -18.01 -14.68 -1.16
N LEU A 153 -16.92 -13.91 -1.20
CA LEU A 153 -16.37 -13.21 -0.03
C LEU A 153 -17.35 -12.15 0.52
N VAL A 154 -17.96 -11.34 -0.36
CA VAL A 154 -18.93 -10.31 0.07
C VAL A 154 -20.21 -10.94 0.63
N ARG A 155 -20.68 -12.08 0.09
CA ARG A 155 -21.81 -12.80 0.69
C ARG A 155 -21.55 -13.20 2.15
N ILE A 156 -20.35 -13.63 2.48
CA ILE A 156 -19.95 -13.95 3.84
C ILE A 156 -20.04 -12.70 4.73
N ILE A 157 -19.47 -11.58 4.29
CA ILE A 157 -19.55 -10.30 5.01
C ILE A 157 -21.03 -9.93 5.25
N HIS A 158 -21.85 -9.96 4.20
CA HIS A 158 -23.27 -9.60 4.29
C HIS A 158 -24.02 -10.51 5.27
N SER A 159 -23.76 -11.84 5.24
CA SER A 159 -24.42 -12.77 6.16
C SER A 159 -24.17 -12.46 7.63
N VAL A 160 -22.98 -11.95 7.97
CA VAL A 160 -22.65 -11.52 9.34
C VAL A 160 -23.31 -10.18 9.66
N LEU A 161 -23.22 -9.20 8.75
CA LEU A 161 -23.83 -7.89 8.93
C LEU A 161 -25.34 -7.99 9.16
N GLU A 162 -26.05 -8.78 8.35
CA GLU A 162 -27.48 -9.03 8.47
C GLU A 162 -27.86 -9.65 9.82
N ARG A 163 -27.11 -10.68 10.27
CA ARG A 163 -27.33 -11.29 11.59
C ARG A 163 -27.16 -10.30 12.74
N GLN A 164 -26.27 -9.33 12.58
CA GLN A 164 -26.00 -8.28 13.57
C GLN A 164 -26.90 -7.04 13.40
N GLY A 165 -27.87 -7.07 12.47
CA GLY A 165 -28.79 -5.96 12.21
C GLY A 165 -28.11 -4.72 11.58
N ILE A 166 -26.96 -4.92 10.93
CA ILE A 166 -26.23 -3.87 10.21
C ILE A 166 -26.60 -3.90 8.75
N ASN A 167 -26.81 -2.71 8.18
CA ASN A 167 -27.11 -2.59 6.76
C ASN A 167 -25.97 -3.16 5.90
N PRO A 168 -26.17 -4.21 5.06
CA PRO A 168 -25.11 -4.77 4.22
C PRO A 168 -24.46 -3.77 3.27
N ALA A 169 -25.13 -2.66 2.95
CA ALA A 169 -24.57 -1.61 2.09
C ALA A 169 -23.31 -0.94 2.67
N VAL A 170 -22.92 -1.22 3.94
CA VAL A 170 -21.61 -0.79 4.48
C VAL A 170 -20.45 -1.51 3.78
N CYS A 171 -20.71 -2.59 3.06
CA CYS A 171 -19.76 -3.27 2.18
C CYS A 171 -20.46 -3.54 0.82
N THR A 172 -20.33 -2.63 -0.12
CA THR A 172 -20.99 -2.71 -1.43
C THR A 172 -20.02 -3.19 -2.49
N LEU A 173 -20.34 -4.29 -3.19
CA LEU A 173 -19.59 -4.76 -4.35
C LEU A 173 -20.27 -4.30 -5.64
N LEU A 174 -19.60 -3.48 -6.43
CA LEU A 174 -20.09 -3.03 -7.73
C LEU A 174 -19.90 -4.09 -8.82
N PRO A 175 -20.68 -4.04 -9.90
CA PRO A 175 -20.47 -4.89 -11.08
C PRO A 175 -19.04 -4.75 -11.64
N PRO A 176 -18.48 -5.82 -12.25
CA PRO A 176 -17.08 -5.81 -12.71
C PRO A 176 -16.87 -5.06 -14.03
N ASP A 177 -17.92 -4.46 -14.62
CA ASP A 177 -17.86 -3.77 -15.90
C ASP A 177 -17.21 -2.37 -15.83
N ARG A 178 -16.95 -1.78 -17.00
CA ARG A 178 -16.32 -0.46 -17.13
C ARG A 178 -17.27 0.68 -16.79
N GLU A 179 -18.56 0.50 -16.99
CA GLU A 179 -19.58 1.52 -16.69
C GLU A 179 -19.65 1.76 -15.18
N ALA A 180 -19.67 0.70 -14.38
CA ALA A 180 -19.58 0.81 -12.92
C ALA A 180 -18.29 1.53 -12.44
N THR A 181 -17.19 1.32 -13.14
CA THR A 181 -15.95 2.08 -12.84
C THR A 181 -16.13 3.57 -13.14
N ALA A 182 -16.70 3.92 -14.30
CA ALA A 182 -16.90 5.31 -14.66
C ALA A 182 -17.88 6.02 -13.70
N GLU A 183 -18.97 5.33 -13.31
CA GLU A 183 -19.93 5.85 -12.32
C GLU A 183 -19.27 6.07 -10.95
N LEU A 184 -18.44 5.13 -10.48
CA LEU A 184 -17.70 5.28 -9.23
C LEU A 184 -16.73 6.48 -9.27
N LEU A 185 -15.97 6.62 -10.36
CA LEU A 185 -15.03 7.75 -10.53
C LEU A 185 -15.73 9.11 -10.57
N GLY A 186 -16.97 9.13 -11.05
CA GLY A 186 -17.82 10.33 -11.11
C GLY A 186 -18.70 10.59 -9.90
N ALA A 187 -18.66 9.75 -8.86
CA ALA A 187 -19.63 9.72 -7.75
C ALA A 187 -19.44 10.83 -6.68
N VAL A 188 -19.21 12.06 -7.12
CA VAL A 188 -19.06 13.21 -6.22
C VAL A 188 -20.32 13.38 -5.34
N GLY A 189 -20.09 13.53 -4.01
CA GLY A 189 -21.15 13.67 -3.01
C GLY A 189 -21.79 12.34 -2.55
N LEU A 190 -21.40 11.19 -3.14
CA LEU A 190 -21.79 9.85 -2.70
C LEU A 190 -20.58 9.03 -2.21
N VAL A 191 -19.40 9.31 -2.76
CA VAL A 191 -18.12 8.69 -2.39
C VAL A 191 -17.16 9.82 -2.01
N ASP A 192 -16.48 9.68 -0.90
CA ASP A 192 -15.60 10.71 -0.32
C ASP A 192 -14.15 10.56 -0.76
N LEU A 193 -13.73 9.30 -1.04
CA LEU A 193 -12.36 8.97 -1.38
C LEU A 193 -12.32 7.73 -2.27
N ILE A 194 -11.38 7.70 -3.23
CA ILE A 194 -11.06 6.50 -4.03
C ILE A 194 -9.61 6.10 -3.80
N ILE A 195 -9.38 4.78 -3.64
CA ILE A 195 -8.05 4.18 -3.49
C ILE A 195 -7.90 3.11 -4.58
N PRO A 196 -7.11 3.35 -5.64
CA PRO A 196 -6.78 2.33 -6.63
C PRO A 196 -5.73 1.35 -6.10
N ARG A 197 -5.90 0.05 -6.39
CA ARG A 197 -5.01 -1.06 -5.98
C ARG A 197 -4.73 -1.98 -7.16
N GLY A 198 -3.63 -1.79 -7.86
CA GLY A 198 -3.34 -2.61 -9.04
C GLY A 198 -2.08 -2.18 -9.78
N SER A 199 -2.11 -2.34 -11.09
CA SER A 199 -1.03 -1.93 -11.98
C SER A 199 -0.88 -0.40 -12.04
N SER A 200 0.30 0.07 -12.42
CA SER A 200 0.54 1.51 -12.65
C SER A 200 -0.44 2.09 -13.68
N SER A 201 -0.84 1.32 -14.68
CA SER A 201 -1.83 1.75 -15.67
C SER A 201 -3.21 1.98 -15.05
N LEU A 202 -3.66 1.13 -14.12
CA LEU A 202 -4.91 1.35 -13.38
C LEU A 202 -4.83 2.62 -12.53
N ILE A 203 -3.71 2.81 -11.81
CA ILE A 203 -3.52 3.97 -10.92
C ILE A 203 -3.54 5.26 -11.73
N HIS A 204 -2.82 5.31 -12.86
CA HIS A 204 -2.84 6.46 -13.76
C HIS A 204 -4.23 6.73 -14.33
N PHE A 205 -4.93 5.68 -14.79
CA PHE A 205 -6.29 5.80 -15.29
C PHE A 205 -7.23 6.40 -14.24
N VAL A 206 -7.21 5.91 -13.00
CA VAL A 206 -8.04 6.44 -11.91
C VAL A 206 -7.70 7.89 -11.63
N ARG A 207 -6.41 8.24 -11.52
CA ARG A 207 -5.96 9.61 -11.28
C ARG A 207 -6.44 10.60 -12.35
N GLU A 208 -6.44 10.19 -13.61
CA GLU A 208 -6.81 11.06 -14.74
C GLU A 208 -8.32 11.24 -14.89
N HIS A 209 -9.12 10.24 -14.48
CA HIS A 209 -10.55 10.22 -14.74
C HIS A 209 -11.42 10.44 -13.51
N ALA A 210 -10.88 10.32 -12.29
CA ALA A 210 -11.67 10.51 -11.09
C ALA A 210 -12.02 11.98 -10.86
N LYS A 211 -13.28 12.22 -10.51
CA LYS A 211 -13.78 13.50 -10.00
C LYS A 211 -13.87 13.49 -8.46
N VAL A 212 -13.88 12.31 -7.88
CA VAL A 212 -13.76 12.08 -6.44
C VAL A 212 -12.27 12.15 -6.05
N PRO A 213 -11.90 12.68 -4.88
CA PRO A 213 -10.52 12.66 -4.39
C PRO A 213 -9.91 11.26 -4.44
N VAL A 214 -8.62 11.17 -4.81
CA VAL A 214 -7.89 9.89 -4.94
C VAL A 214 -6.68 9.90 -4.03
N ILE A 215 -6.44 8.80 -3.30
CA ILE A 215 -5.15 8.51 -2.70
C ILE A 215 -4.47 7.44 -3.54
N GLU A 216 -3.35 7.82 -4.17
CA GLU A 216 -2.59 6.92 -5.04
C GLU A 216 -1.70 5.99 -4.22
N THR A 217 -1.77 4.69 -4.52
CA THR A 217 -0.76 3.73 -4.11
C THR A 217 0.17 3.52 -5.29
N GLY A 218 1.23 4.33 -5.37
CA GLY A 218 2.10 4.40 -6.55
C GLY A 218 2.96 3.15 -6.79
N ALA A 219 3.63 3.10 -7.95
CA ALA A 219 4.70 2.15 -8.22
C ALA A 219 5.86 2.34 -7.23
N GLY A 220 6.57 1.28 -6.91
CA GLY A 220 7.69 1.31 -5.98
C GLY A 220 9.04 1.23 -6.70
N ILE A 221 9.54 2.32 -7.27
CA ILE A 221 10.92 2.37 -7.75
C ILE A 221 11.80 2.81 -6.58
N CYS A 222 12.46 1.84 -5.93
CA CYS A 222 13.23 2.06 -4.71
C CYS A 222 14.72 2.08 -4.99
N HIS A 223 15.45 3.00 -4.33
CA HIS A 223 16.90 3.12 -4.44
C HIS A 223 17.58 2.84 -3.10
N THR A 224 18.79 2.32 -3.17
CA THR A 224 19.73 2.27 -2.05
C THR A 224 21.03 2.93 -2.49
N TYR A 225 21.44 4.01 -1.83
CA TYR A 225 22.70 4.68 -2.07
C TYR A 225 23.77 4.14 -1.13
N PHE A 226 24.81 3.52 -1.68
CA PHE A 226 26.01 3.11 -0.97
C PHE A 226 27.04 4.23 -1.01
N ASP A 227 27.17 4.94 0.11
CA ASP A 227 28.02 6.10 0.27
C ASP A 227 29.52 5.76 0.36
N ARG A 228 30.36 6.79 0.20
CA ARG A 228 31.83 6.68 0.36
C ARG A 228 32.22 6.07 1.70
N SER A 229 31.52 6.43 2.78
CA SER A 229 31.77 5.92 4.15
C SER A 229 31.03 4.63 4.49
N GLY A 230 30.23 4.06 3.57
CA GLY A 230 29.39 2.91 3.85
C GLY A 230 30.14 1.65 4.29
N ASP A 231 29.60 0.92 5.26
CA ASP A 231 30.12 -0.39 5.65
C ASP A 231 29.69 -1.46 4.63
N LYS A 232 30.66 -2.17 4.03
CA LYS A 232 30.37 -3.16 2.99
C LYS A 232 29.66 -4.40 3.49
N GLY A 233 29.83 -4.75 4.77
CA GLY A 233 29.11 -5.87 5.39
C GLY A 233 27.62 -5.55 5.53
N LYS A 234 27.28 -4.38 6.07
CA LYS A 234 25.91 -3.85 6.08
C LYS A 234 25.34 -3.75 4.66
N GLY A 235 26.14 -3.22 3.71
CA GLY A 235 25.76 -3.09 2.30
C GLY A 235 25.31 -4.41 1.70
N ARG A 236 26.11 -5.46 1.87
CA ARG A 236 25.81 -6.81 1.35
C ARG A 236 24.48 -7.35 1.89
N GLU A 237 24.26 -7.27 3.20
CA GLU A 237 23.05 -7.81 3.82
C GLU A 237 21.81 -6.99 3.43
N ILE A 238 21.91 -5.66 3.45
CA ILE A 238 20.80 -4.75 3.11
C ILE A 238 20.40 -4.90 1.64
N VAL A 239 21.36 -4.86 0.70
CA VAL A 239 21.10 -4.98 -0.73
C VAL A 239 20.50 -6.36 -1.06
N ASN A 240 21.08 -7.44 -0.51
CA ASN A 240 20.55 -8.77 -0.71
C ASN A 240 19.12 -8.88 -0.18
N ASN A 241 18.86 -8.45 1.06
CA ASN A 241 17.51 -8.50 1.66
C ASN A 241 16.51 -7.65 0.87
N ALA A 242 16.86 -6.42 0.52
CA ALA A 242 15.99 -5.52 -0.20
C ALA A 242 15.61 -6.05 -1.59
N LYS A 243 16.52 -6.79 -2.27
CA LYS A 243 16.26 -7.32 -3.60
C LYS A 243 15.65 -8.72 -3.59
N THR A 244 16.05 -9.62 -2.68
CA THR A 244 15.74 -11.06 -2.84
C THR A 244 14.65 -11.57 -1.90
N ARG A 245 14.33 -10.88 -0.82
CA ARG A 245 13.30 -11.32 0.14
C ARG A 245 11.94 -11.55 -0.53
N ARG A 246 11.51 -10.62 -1.37
CA ARG A 246 10.28 -10.70 -2.16
C ARG A 246 10.33 -9.67 -3.28
N VAL A 247 10.50 -10.11 -4.51
CA VAL A 247 10.69 -9.22 -5.66
C VAL A 247 9.41 -8.58 -6.19
N SER A 248 8.25 -9.21 -5.96
CA SER A 248 6.95 -8.79 -6.52
C SER A 248 6.23 -7.73 -5.71
N VAL A 249 6.94 -6.98 -4.86
CA VAL A 249 6.40 -5.92 -3.98
C VAL A 249 7.06 -4.58 -4.24
N CYS A 250 6.33 -3.50 -3.99
CA CYS A 250 6.73 -2.12 -4.29
C CYS A 250 7.90 -1.58 -3.46
N ASN A 251 8.30 -2.25 -2.37
CA ASN A 251 9.44 -1.89 -1.54
C ASN A 251 10.73 -2.65 -1.89
N ALA A 252 10.71 -3.50 -2.94
CA ALA A 252 11.89 -4.20 -3.41
C ALA A 252 12.89 -3.21 -4.04
N LEU A 253 14.19 -3.49 -3.88
CA LEU A 253 15.25 -2.66 -4.45
C LEU A 253 15.25 -2.77 -5.98
N ASP A 254 15.18 -1.63 -6.68
CA ASP A 254 15.28 -1.56 -8.14
C ASP A 254 16.59 -0.94 -8.62
N CYS A 255 17.18 -0.02 -7.84
CA CYS A 255 18.45 0.59 -8.21
C CYS A 255 19.40 0.72 -7.01
N LEU A 256 20.58 0.11 -7.12
CA LEU A 256 21.70 0.39 -6.24
C LEU A 256 22.51 1.56 -6.83
N ILE A 257 22.65 2.64 -6.07
CA ILE A 257 23.53 3.76 -6.41
C ILE A 257 24.81 3.57 -5.60
N ILE A 258 25.99 3.58 -6.23
CA ILE A 258 27.26 3.37 -5.55
C ILE A 258 28.23 4.52 -5.76
N HIS A 259 28.88 4.98 -4.67
CA HIS A 259 29.93 5.96 -4.78
C HIS A 259 31.15 5.38 -5.52
N ARG A 260 31.71 6.12 -6.48
CA ARG A 260 32.79 5.64 -7.37
C ARG A 260 34.03 5.11 -6.64
N GLU A 261 34.35 5.66 -5.48
CA GLU A 261 35.49 5.21 -4.66
C GLU A 261 35.25 3.84 -4.01
N ARG A 262 34.03 3.32 -4.10
CA ARG A 262 33.62 2.05 -3.49
C ARG A 262 33.30 0.97 -4.55
N LEU A 263 33.63 1.20 -5.82
CA LEU A 263 33.44 0.20 -6.89
C LEU A 263 34.17 -1.12 -6.60
N SER A 264 35.33 -1.07 -5.94
CA SER A 264 36.05 -2.28 -5.52
C SER A 264 35.32 -3.15 -4.49
N ASP A 265 34.35 -2.60 -3.78
CA ASP A 265 33.51 -3.36 -2.84
C ASP A 265 32.28 -3.98 -3.52
N LEU A 266 31.93 -3.57 -4.73
CA LEU A 266 30.73 -3.98 -5.44
C LEU A 266 30.63 -5.52 -5.63
N PRO A 267 31.73 -6.25 -5.98
CA PRO A 267 31.68 -7.71 -6.02
C PRO A 267 31.29 -8.36 -4.69
N TYR A 268 31.76 -7.80 -3.59
CA TYR A 268 31.40 -8.31 -2.26
C TYR A 268 29.96 -7.98 -1.91
N ILE A 269 29.50 -6.74 -2.16
CA ILE A 269 28.13 -6.29 -1.89
C ILE A 269 27.10 -7.10 -2.67
N CYS A 270 27.35 -7.36 -3.96
CA CYS A 270 26.46 -8.11 -4.84
C CYS A 270 26.63 -9.63 -4.74
N GLY A 271 27.59 -10.12 -3.98
CA GLY A 271 28.03 -11.52 -3.99
C GLY A 271 27.04 -12.57 -3.52
N LYS A 272 25.88 -12.19 -2.95
CA LYS A 272 24.75 -13.08 -2.61
C LYS A 272 23.64 -13.09 -3.67
N LEU A 273 23.62 -12.11 -4.57
CA LEU A 273 22.53 -11.94 -5.54
C LEU A 273 22.47 -13.06 -6.59
N PRO A 274 23.62 -13.67 -7.03
CA PRO A 274 23.60 -14.81 -7.95
C PRO A 274 22.84 -16.03 -7.42
N ASP A 275 22.80 -16.24 -6.10
CA ASP A 275 22.07 -17.36 -5.47
C ASP A 275 20.57 -17.31 -5.79
N SER A 276 20.07 -16.12 -6.08
CA SER A 276 18.67 -15.87 -6.49
C SER A 276 18.53 -15.54 -7.99
N ASN A 277 19.57 -15.76 -8.80
CA ASN A 277 19.61 -15.46 -10.24
C ASN A 277 19.25 -13.99 -10.55
N VAL A 278 19.68 -13.03 -9.74
CA VAL A 278 19.39 -11.60 -9.97
C VAL A 278 20.16 -11.10 -11.20
N ILE A 279 19.44 -10.58 -12.19
CA ILE A 279 20.02 -9.90 -13.35
C ILE A 279 20.35 -8.46 -12.95
N ILE A 280 21.59 -8.04 -13.15
CA ILE A 280 22.06 -6.69 -12.89
C ILE A 280 22.27 -5.95 -14.21
N TYR A 281 21.61 -4.78 -14.32
CA TYR A 281 21.86 -3.78 -15.38
C TYR A 281 22.78 -2.72 -14.81
N ALA A 282 24.08 -2.80 -15.11
CA ALA A 282 25.10 -1.91 -14.56
C ALA A 282 25.55 -0.84 -15.55
N ASP A 283 25.80 0.39 -15.07
CA ASP A 283 26.50 1.38 -15.88
C ASP A 283 27.95 0.96 -16.13
N GLU A 284 28.64 1.62 -17.05
CA GLU A 284 29.97 1.21 -17.52
C GLU A 284 30.98 0.98 -16.37
N PRO A 285 31.13 1.87 -15.36
CA PRO A 285 32.09 1.65 -14.26
C PRO A 285 31.69 0.47 -13.36
N ALA A 286 30.41 0.32 -13.05
CA ALA A 286 29.91 -0.80 -12.23
C ALA A 286 29.98 -2.12 -13.00
N TYR A 287 29.70 -2.10 -14.31
CA TYR A 287 29.86 -3.29 -15.18
C TYR A 287 31.31 -3.77 -15.17
N ALA A 288 32.27 -2.86 -15.38
CA ALA A 288 33.68 -3.21 -15.34
C ALA A 288 34.13 -3.80 -13.99
N ALA A 289 33.60 -3.28 -12.87
CA ALA A 289 33.90 -3.78 -11.52
C ALA A 289 33.30 -5.19 -11.25
N LEU A 290 32.22 -5.56 -11.94
CA LEU A 290 31.51 -6.83 -11.75
C LEU A 290 31.91 -7.90 -12.77
N SER A 291 32.45 -7.54 -13.93
CA SER A 291 32.63 -8.44 -15.09
C SER A 291 33.42 -9.72 -14.82
N GLU A 292 34.39 -9.70 -13.89
CA GLU A 292 35.18 -10.87 -13.49
C GLU A 292 34.65 -11.60 -12.25
N HIS A 293 33.57 -11.04 -11.60
CA HIS A 293 33.14 -11.48 -10.29
C HIS A 293 31.65 -11.82 -10.20
N TYR A 294 30.89 -11.54 -11.25
CA TYR A 294 29.45 -11.82 -11.34
C TYR A 294 29.17 -12.71 -12.56
N PRO A 295 28.20 -13.64 -12.52
CA PRO A 295 27.91 -14.50 -13.65
C PRO A 295 27.59 -13.69 -14.92
N GLU A 296 28.30 -13.99 -16.03
CA GLU A 296 28.16 -13.25 -17.30
C GLU A 296 26.70 -13.23 -17.81
N THR A 297 25.98 -14.34 -17.64
CA THR A 297 24.57 -14.48 -18.06
C THR A 297 23.62 -13.60 -17.24
N LEU A 298 24.03 -13.12 -16.08
CA LEU A 298 23.24 -12.29 -15.16
C LEU A 298 23.71 -10.83 -15.12
N LEU A 299 24.77 -10.47 -15.88
CA LEU A 299 25.30 -9.11 -15.92
C LEU A 299 25.09 -8.49 -17.31
N GLN A 300 24.42 -7.35 -17.34
CA GLN A 300 24.09 -6.62 -18.56
C GLN A 300 24.45 -5.14 -18.41
N GLN A 301 24.71 -4.47 -19.54
CA GLN A 301 24.89 -3.02 -19.54
C GLN A 301 23.54 -2.31 -19.38
N ALA A 302 23.51 -1.31 -18.50
CA ALA A 302 22.34 -0.46 -18.30
C ALA A 302 22.11 0.48 -19.49
N ASN A 303 20.85 0.80 -19.72
CA ASN A 303 20.43 1.91 -20.57
C ASN A 303 19.57 2.89 -19.73
N GLU A 304 19.13 4.02 -20.30
CA GLU A 304 18.35 5.02 -19.55
C GLU A 304 17.07 4.45 -18.91
N ASN A 305 16.40 3.50 -19.57
CA ASN A 305 15.19 2.88 -19.06
C ASN A 305 15.46 1.96 -17.86
N SER A 306 16.69 1.48 -17.69
CA SER A 306 17.06 0.60 -16.58
C SER A 306 16.94 1.28 -15.21
N PHE A 307 17.03 2.62 -15.13
CA PHE A 307 17.07 3.36 -13.87
C PHE A 307 15.70 3.79 -13.33
N GLY A 308 14.70 3.92 -14.20
CA GLY A 308 13.34 4.34 -13.85
C GLY A 308 12.31 3.21 -13.99
N THR A 309 12.72 1.97 -13.79
CA THR A 309 11.89 0.77 -13.95
C THR A 309 11.62 0.12 -12.61
N GLU A 310 10.34 -0.09 -12.27
CA GLU A 310 9.91 -1.02 -11.23
C GLU A 310 9.97 -2.43 -11.82
N PHE A 311 10.98 -3.21 -11.47
CA PHE A 311 11.22 -4.51 -12.11
C PHE A 311 10.23 -5.59 -11.68
N LEU A 312 9.80 -5.61 -10.42
CA LEU A 312 8.93 -6.64 -9.85
C LEU A 312 9.44 -8.07 -10.11
N ASP A 313 10.73 -8.22 -10.28
CA ASP A 313 11.43 -9.45 -10.70
C ASP A 313 12.84 -9.50 -10.09
N TYR A 314 13.54 -10.61 -10.22
CA TYR A 314 14.95 -10.75 -9.86
C TYR A 314 15.83 -9.96 -10.84
N LYS A 315 15.59 -8.65 -10.91
CA LYS A 315 16.30 -7.69 -11.76
C LYS A 315 16.53 -6.41 -10.99
N MET A 316 17.67 -5.77 -11.18
CA MET A 316 17.97 -4.45 -10.64
C MET A 316 18.97 -3.71 -11.50
N SER A 317 19.05 -2.39 -11.33
CA SER A 317 20.08 -1.56 -11.96
C SER A 317 21.15 -1.14 -10.95
N ILE A 318 22.33 -0.77 -11.46
CA ILE A 318 23.41 -0.14 -10.66
C ILE A 318 23.85 1.13 -11.35
N ARG A 319 23.88 2.23 -10.58
CA ARG A 319 24.36 3.54 -11.00
C ARG A 319 25.58 3.97 -10.20
N THR A 320 26.66 4.35 -10.87
CA THR A 320 27.86 4.92 -10.24
C THR A 320 27.74 6.44 -10.17
N VAL A 321 28.09 7.01 -9.00
CA VAL A 321 28.09 8.46 -8.76
C VAL A 321 29.38 8.90 -8.08
N SER A 322 29.75 10.18 -8.22
CA SER A 322 30.96 10.75 -7.62
C SER A 322 30.69 11.55 -6.32
N SER A 323 29.42 11.73 -5.97
CA SER A 323 29.03 12.50 -4.77
C SER A 323 27.61 12.17 -4.31
N LEU A 324 27.28 12.57 -3.07
CA LEU A 324 25.90 12.55 -2.56
C LEU A 324 24.97 13.39 -3.46
N ASP A 325 25.40 14.53 -3.97
CA ASP A 325 24.56 15.41 -4.79
C ASP A 325 24.17 14.75 -6.12
N GLU A 326 25.07 13.97 -6.73
CA GLU A 326 24.72 13.16 -7.90
C GLU A 326 23.73 12.03 -7.56
N ALA A 327 23.89 11.38 -6.39
CA ALA A 327 22.95 10.37 -5.93
C ALA A 327 21.56 10.98 -5.70
N LEU A 328 21.47 12.13 -5.03
CA LEU A 328 20.23 12.86 -4.81
C LEU A 328 19.55 13.29 -6.13
N SER A 329 20.34 13.75 -7.10
CA SER A 329 19.85 14.12 -8.43
C SER A 329 19.30 12.92 -9.20
N HIS A 330 19.96 11.76 -9.10
CA HIS A 330 19.50 10.51 -9.68
C HIS A 330 18.18 10.07 -9.05
N ILE A 331 18.10 10.04 -7.71
CA ILE A 331 16.88 9.71 -6.98
C ILE A 331 15.74 10.66 -7.35
N ALA A 332 15.99 11.97 -7.38
CA ALA A 332 14.98 12.97 -7.73
C ALA A 332 14.40 12.75 -9.14
N ARG A 333 15.21 12.24 -10.08
CA ARG A 333 14.80 11.99 -11.47
C ARG A 333 14.01 10.69 -11.64
N TYR A 334 14.40 9.61 -10.96
CA TYR A 334 13.95 8.24 -11.27
C TYR A 334 13.07 7.62 -10.17
N SER A 335 13.06 8.18 -8.95
CA SER A 335 12.28 7.65 -7.84
C SER A 335 10.78 7.79 -8.05
N SER A 336 10.04 6.77 -7.64
CA SER A 336 8.59 6.85 -7.45
C SER A 336 8.20 7.56 -6.15
N LYS A 337 9.16 8.00 -5.33
CA LYS A 337 8.98 8.59 -4.00
C LYS A 337 8.41 7.63 -2.96
N HIS A 338 8.65 6.33 -3.15
CA HIS A 338 8.18 5.29 -2.26
C HIS A 338 9.15 5.10 -1.08
N SER A 339 10.30 4.51 -1.32
CA SER A 339 11.28 4.15 -0.29
C SER A 339 12.69 4.31 -0.79
N GLU A 340 13.48 5.09 -0.06
CA GLU A 340 14.86 5.39 -0.39
C GLU A 340 15.76 5.10 0.80
N SER A 341 16.92 4.49 0.58
CA SER A 341 17.87 4.14 1.63
C SER A 341 19.27 4.67 1.34
N ILE A 342 19.99 5.03 2.39
CA ILE A 342 21.42 5.29 2.34
C ILE A 342 22.16 4.30 3.24
N ILE A 343 23.33 3.83 2.79
CA ILE A 343 24.28 3.07 3.59
C ILE A 343 25.52 3.92 3.78
N SER A 344 25.70 4.45 4.98
CA SER A 344 26.77 5.39 5.33
C SER A 344 27.10 5.29 6.81
N GLU A 345 28.38 5.51 7.18
CA GLU A 345 28.82 5.64 8.57
C GLU A 345 29.04 7.12 8.96
N ASP A 346 28.82 8.07 8.04
CA ASP A 346 28.90 9.49 8.32
C ASP A 346 27.54 10.08 8.69
N PRO A 347 27.35 10.50 9.97
CA PRO A 347 26.07 11.03 10.44
C PRO A 347 25.63 12.31 9.72
N GLU A 348 26.54 13.12 9.20
CA GLU A 348 26.21 14.35 8.49
C GLU A 348 25.65 14.03 7.10
N THR A 349 26.29 13.12 6.38
CA THR A 349 25.81 12.61 5.09
C THR A 349 24.44 11.95 5.24
N ILE A 350 24.23 11.13 6.28
CA ILE A 350 22.92 10.51 6.58
C ILE A 350 21.85 11.60 6.79
N ARG A 351 22.11 12.57 7.67
CA ARG A 351 21.17 13.66 7.96
C ARG A 351 20.81 14.45 6.70
N ARG A 352 21.82 14.78 5.87
CA ARG A 352 21.61 15.50 4.62
C ARG A 352 20.78 14.69 3.61
N PHE A 353 21.04 13.39 3.48
CA PHE A 353 20.24 12.49 2.66
C PHE A 353 18.77 12.47 3.13
N GLN A 354 18.53 12.26 4.43
CA GLN A 354 17.18 12.22 5.00
C GLN A 354 16.42 13.54 4.87
N GLN A 355 17.10 14.67 4.88
CA GLN A 355 16.49 16.01 4.69
C GLN A 355 16.14 16.31 3.24
N LEU A 356 16.95 15.85 2.28
CA LEU A 356 16.83 16.26 0.88
C LEU A 356 16.06 15.26 0.02
N VAL A 357 15.97 13.99 0.42
CA VAL A 357 15.21 12.98 -0.30
C VAL A 357 13.72 13.17 -0.07
N ASP A 358 12.98 13.40 -1.16
CA ASP A 358 11.53 13.52 -1.16
C ASP A 358 10.86 12.16 -1.43
N ALA A 359 10.84 11.30 -0.42
CA ALA A 359 10.15 10.01 -0.46
C ALA A 359 9.24 9.81 0.75
N ALA A 360 8.33 8.84 0.67
CA ALA A 360 7.44 8.49 1.77
C ALA A 360 8.21 7.90 2.95
N CYS A 361 9.21 7.05 2.66
CA CYS A 361 10.07 6.44 3.67
C CYS A 361 11.54 6.65 3.29
N VAL A 362 12.33 7.19 4.21
CA VAL A 362 13.76 7.47 4.01
C VAL A 362 14.57 6.80 5.12
N TYR A 363 15.40 5.84 4.72
CA TYR A 363 16.12 4.95 5.61
C TYR A 363 17.62 5.28 5.67
N ALA A 364 18.24 4.97 6.79
CA ALA A 364 19.70 4.98 6.95
C ALA A 364 20.13 3.63 7.53
N ASN A 365 21.00 2.91 6.82
CA ASN A 365 21.53 1.60 7.20
C ASN A 365 20.45 0.54 7.45
N VAL A 366 19.33 0.60 6.71
CA VAL A 366 18.19 -0.30 6.78
C VAL A 366 17.66 -0.61 5.38
N SER A 367 17.18 -1.84 5.19
CA SER A 367 16.56 -2.29 3.94
C SER A 367 15.24 -1.57 3.66
N THR A 368 14.98 -1.21 2.40
CA THR A 368 13.68 -0.69 1.95
C THR A 368 12.52 -1.67 2.15
N ALA A 369 12.83 -2.97 2.31
CA ALA A 369 11.86 -4.03 2.57
C ALA A 369 11.06 -3.86 3.89
N PHE A 370 11.47 -2.93 4.75
CA PHE A 370 10.73 -2.58 5.97
C PHE A 370 9.57 -1.60 5.74
N THR A 371 9.38 -1.07 4.53
CA THR A 371 8.19 -0.26 4.23
C THR A 371 6.95 -1.14 4.13
N ASP A 372 6.35 -1.41 5.27
CA ASP A 372 5.24 -2.34 5.45
C ASP A 372 4.51 -1.98 6.76
N GLY A 373 3.18 -1.99 6.74
CA GLY A 373 2.37 -1.58 7.90
C GLY A 373 2.58 -2.43 9.14
N ALA A 374 2.82 -3.74 8.98
CA ALA A 374 3.11 -4.61 10.11
C ALA A 374 4.50 -4.31 10.70
N GLN A 375 5.52 -4.06 9.83
CA GLN A 375 6.86 -3.69 10.25
C GLN A 375 6.92 -2.31 10.92
N PHE A 376 6.02 -1.40 10.56
CA PHE A 376 5.89 -0.07 11.20
C PHE A 376 5.08 -0.13 12.51
N GLY A 377 4.60 -1.29 12.90
CA GLY A 377 3.79 -1.45 14.11
C GLY A 377 2.33 -1.02 13.94
N PHE A 378 1.87 -0.80 12.70
CA PHE A 378 0.49 -0.43 12.42
C PHE A 378 -0.45 -1.64 12.35
N GLY A 379 0.09 -2.84 12.32
CA GLY A 379 -0.64 -4.10 12.32
C GLY A 379 -1.24 -4.51 10.98
N ALA A 380 -1.68 -3.56 10.15
CA ALA A 380 -2.22 -3.78 8.81
C ALA A 380 -2.14 -2.50 7.99
N GLU A 381 -2.26 -2.62 6.65
CA GLU A 381 -2.28 -1.47 5.73
C GLU A 381 -3.20 -1.72 4.54
N ILE A 382 -3.82 -0.66 4.02
CA ILE A 382 -4.58 -0.71 2.77
C ILE A 382 -3.68 -0.49 1.55
N GLY A 383 -2.47 0.01 1.75
CA GLY A 383 -1.46 0.30 0.73
C GLY A 383 -0.48 1.35 1.17
N ILE A 384 0.48 1.67 0.30
CA ILE A 384 1.52 2.66 0.56
C ILE A 384 1.35 3.82 -0.39
N SER A 385 1.06 5.01 0.15
CA SER A 385 0.90 6.22 -0.65
C SER A 385 2.23 6.94 -0.85
N THR A 386 2.49 7.38 -2.07
CA THR A 386 3.67 8.18 -2.43
C THR A 386 3.36 9.67 -2.59
N GLN A 387 2.09 10.06 -2.55
CA GLN A 387 1.66 11.45 -2.70
C GLN A 387 1.86 12.26 -1.40
N LYS A 388 1.83 13.59 -1.51
CA LYS A 388 2.04 14.49 -0.37
C LYS A 388 0.75 14.92 0.32
N LEU A 389 -0.36 14.92 -0.41
CA LEU A 389 -1.64 15.38 0.12
C LEU A 389 -2.35 14.22 0.83
N HIS A 390 -2.76 14.45 2.08
CA HIS A 390 -3.28 13.53 3.08
C HIS A 390 -2.26 12.47 3.47
N ALA A 391 -2.56 11.15 3.30
CA ALA A 391 -1.66 10.09 3.75
C ALA A 391 -0.42 9.96 2.85
N ARG A 392 0.74 9.71 3.46
CA ARG A 392 1.99 9.39 2.80
C ARG A 392 2.69 8.25 3.53
N GLY A 393 3.17 7.23 2.81
CA GLY A 393 3.70 6.00 3.39
C GLY A 393 2.64 4.93 3.59
N PRO A 394 2.89 3.93 4.45
CA PRO A 394 1.92 2.88 4.77
C PRO A 394 0.64 3.47 5.35
N MET A 395 -0.50 3.14 4.75
CA MET A 395 -1.81 3.63 5.16
C MET A 395 -2.52 2.58 6.00
N ALA A 396 -2.56 2.81 7.30
CA ALA A 396 -3.27 1.99 8.28
C ALA A 396 -4.60 2.63 8.71
N LEU A 397 -5.11 2.26 9.88
CA LEU A 397 -6.37 2.80 10.39
C LEU A 397 -6.38 4.33 10.58
N PRO A 398 -5.31 4.99 11.09
CA PRO A 398 -5.29 6.44 11.24
C PRO A 398 -5.42 7.19 9.92
N GLU A 399 -4.80 6.67 8.86
CA GLU A 399 -4.79 7.27 7.53
C GLU A 399 -6.14 7.14 6.80
N LEU A 400 -7.05 6.29 7.30
CA LEU A 400 -8.45 6.17 6.84
C LEU A 400 -9.41 7.11 7.59
N THR A 401 -8.87 8.11 8.29
CA THR A 401 -9.64 9.13 9.00
C THR A 401 -9.28 10.53 8.55
N THR A 402 -10.22 11.43 8.73
CA THR A 402 -10.00 12.87 8.66
C THR A 402 -10.31 13.48 10.04
N TYR A 403 -10.50 14.78 10.12
CA TYR A 403 -10.83 15.45 11.37
C TYR A 403 -11.95 16.47 11.17
N LYS A 404 -12.66 16.75 12.27
CA LYS A 404 -13.55 17.91 12.39
C LYS A 404 -13.24 18.70 13.64
N TYR A 405 -13.74 19.93 13.69
CA TYR A 405 -13.68 20.73 14.90
C TYR A 405 -14.99 20.63 15.66
N ILE A 406 -14.91 20.31 16.96
CA ILE A 406 -15.99 20.41 17.92
C ILE A 406 -15.74 21.68 18.72
N ILE A 407 -16.73 22.59 18.75
CA ILE A 407 -16.60 23.88 19.36
C ILE A 407 -17.72 24.01 20.38
N GLU A 408 -17.36 24.25 21.64
CA GLU A 408 -18.27 24.41 22.76
C GLU A 408 -18.11 25.80 23.38
N GLY A 409 -19.20 26.40 23.73
CA GLY A 409 -19.24 27.73 24.32
C GLY A 409 -20.49 27.93 25.17
N ASP A 410 -20.61 29.14 25.73
CA ASP A 410 -21.75 29.61 26.57
C ASP A 410 -22.25 30.96 26.05
N GLY A 411 -22.77 30.99 24.80
CA GLY A 411 -23.36 32.16 24.19
C GLY A 411 -22.38 33.21 23.62
N GLN A 412 -21.11 32.88 23.42
CA GLN A 412 -20.13 33.82 22.84
C GLN A 412 -20.52 34.23 21.43
N THR A 413 -20.44 35.52 21.16
CA THR A 413 -20.68 36.13 19.85
C THR A 413 -19.38 36.78 19.32
N ARG A 414 -19.24 36.85 18.01
CA ARG A 414 -18.16 37.59 17.36
C ARG A 414 -18.64 39.01 17.10
N ILE A 415 -17.89 40.00 17.61
CA ILE A 415 -18.06 41.42 17.32
C ILE A 415 -17.46 41.75 15.96
#